data_bb6dfd35d6ac9b17701a0ee7797eba1b
#
_entry.id   bb6dfd35d6ac9b17701a0ee7797eba1b
#
_cell.length_a   1.000
_cell.length_b   1.000
_cell.length_c   1.000
_cell.angle_alpha   90.00
_cell.angle_beta   90.00
_cell.angle_gamma   90.00
#
_symmetry.space_group_name_H-M   'P 1'
#
loop_
_entity.id
_entity.type
_entity.pdbx_description
1 polymer ?
#
loop_
_entity_poly.entity_id
_entity_poly.type
_entity_poly.pdbx_seq_one_letter_code
_entity_poly.pdbx_strand_id
1 'polypeptide(L)'
;METPQKSPQLSLELRGITKKFPGIVANESVDFDLRESEIHTILGENGAGKSTLMNMIAGLFPADEGEMRVFGEKVNFTNPRQAIKKSIGMVFQHFMLVKNHTVAENIILGQPGMVRLNLKEVHQQIREISERYDLFVDPEKKIQQLSVGEQQRVEIVKVLFRGARILILDEPTAVLTPQESEALYEIMQRMTKEKHSIIFITHKMKEVMALSHRITVLSRGKVMATLQRKETNPQKLADLMIGNLEAQDVVKVSEFLRKTVVEESTEVDSQSQNKQQKSGNLTVALKNIHAVNDLGHPALKGISFEIRSGEILGMAGVSGNGQPELTDVLSGLRPATQGTYQFEEAALKNPTVNEMIERGIGYIPEDRKKYGVSSGMSIAYNFLLRDFRNPEFCSHQLLKQANIFDYGQKKMEEFDIRAPSAKSQVGLLSGGNMQKVILAREISRPLSLLLASQPTRGLDIHATSFIREQICRARDNGLAVLWISEDLDELLMVADRIAVIFDGRIVGILSQEEASVSLIGQMMTGMSSDGPENLLENNENA
;
A
#
# COMPACT_ATOMS: atom_id res chain seq x y z
N MET A 1 31.66 1.39 -43.30
CA MET A 1 30.70 2.48 -43.22
C MET A 1 29.66 2.08 -42.20
N GLU A 2 29.83 2.51 -40.96
CA GLU A 2 28.82 2.31 -39.90
C GLU A 2 27.60 3.17 -40.25
N THR A 3 26.45 2.53 -40.39
CA THR A 3 25.17 3.21 -40.52
C THR A 3 24.97 4.08 -39.28
N PRO A 4 24.65 5.39 -39.42
CA PRO A 4 24.40 6.25 -38.28
C PRO A 4 23.24 5.66 -37.48
N GLN A 5 23.47 5.26 -36.22
CA GLN A 5 22.41 4.87 -35.29
C GLN A 5 21.43 6.03 -35.20
N LYS A 6 20.24 5.84 -35.74
CA LYS A 6 19.13 6.80 -35.63
C LYS A 6 18.90 7.03 -34.13
N SER A 7 19.05 8.28 -33.69
CA SER A 7 18.71 8.68 -32.31
C SER A 7 17.33 8.14 -31.96
N PRO A 8 17.15 7.49 -30.80
CA PRO A 8 15.87 6.90 -30.43
C PRO A 8 14.80 8.00 -30.44
N GLN A 9 13.68 7.72 -31.07
CA GLN A 9 12.56 8.66 -31.15
C GLN A 9 11.94 8.79 -29.73
N LEU A 10 11.79 10.05 -29.27
CA LEU A 10 11.25 10.34 -27.94
C LEU A 10 9.73 10.51 -28.00
N SER A 11 9.02 9.79 -27.12
CA SER A 11 7.59 9.97 -26.89
C SER A 11 7.32 11.16 -25.96
N LEU A 12 8.16 11.34 -24.94
CA LEU A 12 8.06 12.44 -23.97
C LEU A 12 9.47 12.96 -23.65
N GLU A 13 9.59 14.28 -23.48
CA GLU A 13 10.81 14.94 -23.03
C GLU A 13 10.46 16.05 -22.06
N LEU A 14 11.10 16.06 -20.90
CA LEU A 14 11.02 17.06 -19.86
C LEU A 14 12.40 17.69 -19.66
N ARG A 15 12.48 19.02 -19.64
CA ARG A 15 13.71 19.76 -19.42
C ARG A 15 13.52 20.82 -18.33
N GLY A 16 14.29 20.70 -17.25
CA GLY A 16 14.31 21.67 -16.15
C GLY A 16 12.96 21.81 -15.43
N ILE A 17 12.12 20.79 -15.39
CA ILE A 17 10.78 20.86 -14.81
C ILE A 17 10.88 21.13 -13.31
N THR A 18 10.26 22.23 -12.88
CA THR A 18 10.22 22.65 -11.48
C THR A 18 8.77 22.85 -11.03
N LYS A 19 8.45 22.37 -9.82
CA LYS A 19 7.16 22.57 -9.17
C LYS A 19 7.33 22.94 -7.71
N LYS A 20 6.73 24.07 -7.33
CA LYS A 20 6.78 24.63 -5.98
C LYS A 20 5.35 24.64 -5.40
N PHE A 21 5.22 24.25 -4.15
CA PHE A 21 4.01 24.44 -3.34
C PHE A 21 4.36 25.29 -2.12
N PRO A 22 3.40 25.90 -1.40
CA PRO A 22 3.70 26.67 -0.21
C PRO A 22 4.57 25.91 0.79
N GLY A 23 5.80 26.38 0.99
CA GLY A 23 6.75 25.79 1.94
C GLY A 23 7.55 24.58 1.45
N ILE A 24 7.34 24.10 0.21
CA ILE A 24 8.07 22.94 -0.32
C ILE A 24 8.33 23.03 -1.82
N VAL A 25 9.52 22.63 -2.26
CA VAL A 25 9.85 22.38 -3.67
C VAL A 25 9.67 20.90 -3.93
N ALA A 26 8.60 20.53 -4.64
CA ALA A 26 8.25 19.14 -4.89
C ALA A 26 9.07 18.50 -6.03
N ASN A 27 9.43 19.30 -7.05
CA ASN A 27 10.36 18.93 -8.12
C ASN A 27 11.25 20.14 -8.40
N GLU A 28 12.55 19.91 -8.58
CA GLU A 28 13.54 20.93 -8.80
C GLU A 28 14.41 20.57 -10.00
N SER A 29 14.23 21.32 -11.10
CA SER A 29 14.99 21.19 -12.36
C SER A 29 15.09 19.73 -12.86
N VAL A 30 13.94 19.03 -12.95
CA VAL A 30 13.88 17.64 -13.35
C VAL A 30 14.00 17.51 -14.87
N ASP A 31 15.01 16.75 -15.32
CA ASP A 31 15.15 16.26 -16.69
C ASP A 31 14.71 14.80 -16.76
N PHE A 32 13.83 14.47 -17.70
CA PHE A 32 13.35 13.11 -17.92
C PHE A 32 12.99 12.91 -19.39
N ASP A 33 13.28 11.74 -19.94
CA ASP A 33 12.87 11.37 -21.29
C ASP A 33 12.28 9.95 -21.33
N LEU A 34 11.30 9.75 -22.21
CA LEU A 34 10.69 8.47 -22.50
C LEU A 34 10.84 8.16 -24.00
N ARG A 35 11.45 7.03 -24.32
CA ARG A 35 11.60 6.57 -25.71
C ARG A 35 10.35 5.85 -26.19
N GLU A 36 10.15 5.77 -27.51
CA GLU A 36 9.08 4.93 -28.06
C GLU A 36 9.28 3.46 -27.70
N SER A 37 8.18 2.77 -27.37
CA SER A 37 8.18 1.34 -27.05
C SER A 37 9.05 0.97 -25.85
N GLU A 38 9.18 1.87 -24.89
CA GLU A 38 9.98 1.69 -23.67
C GLU A 38 9.10 1.58 -22.43
N ILE A 39 9.51 0.73 -21.49
CA ILE A 39 9.09 0.81 -20.09
C ILE A 39 10.18 1.55 -19.33
N HIS A 40 9.92 2.80 -18.97
CA HIS A 40 10.82 3.62 -18.19
C HIS A 40 10.27 3.75 -16.76
N THR A 41 10.98 3.18 -15.82
CA THR A 41 10.54 3.20 -14.41
C THR A 41 11.06 4.43 -13.70
N ILE A 42 10.18 5.09 -12.94
CA ILE A 42 10.56 6.12 -11.98
C ILE A 42 10.53 5.50 -10.60
N LEU A 43 11.71 5.34 -10.03
CA LEU A 43 11.97 4.78 -8.71
C LEU A 43 12.27 5.90 -7.72
N GLY A 44 11.78 5.80 -6.49
CA GLY A 44 12.08 6.74 -5.41
C GLY A 44 11.20 6.51 -4.21
N GLU A 45 11.59 7.06 -3.07
CA GLU A 45 10.80 6.99 -1.84
C GLU A 45 9.49 7.76 -1.92
N ASN A 46 8.61 7.53 -0.93
CA ASN A 46 7.40 8.34 -0.79
C ASN A 46 7.78 9.79 -0.43
N GLY A 47 7.16 10.75 -1.13
CA GLY A 47 7.55 12.16 -1.03
C GLY A 47 8.72 12.58 -1.92
N ALA A 48 9.32 11.69 -2.70
CA ALA A 48 10.41 12.04 -3.63
C ALA A 48 9.98 12.93 -4.82
N GLY A 49 8.67 13.22 -4.97
CA GLY A 49 8.15 14.05 -6.06
C GLY A 49 7.60 13.28 -7.27
N LYS A 50 7.57 11.93 -7.23
CA LYS A 50 7.11 11.07 -8.35
C LYS A 50 5.69 11.41 -8.83
N SER A 51 4.71 11.33 -7.94
CA SER A 51 3.30 11.61 -8.28
C SER A 51 3.10 13.07 -8.69
N THR A 52 3.87 14.02 -8.13
CA THR A 52 3.84 15.42 -8.56
C THR A 52 4.29 15.55 -10.01
N LEU A 53 5.40 14.92 -10.39
CA LEU A 53 5.91 14.91 -11.75
C LEU A 53 4.89 14.31 -12.73
N MET A 54 4.29 13.17 -12.36
CA MET A 54 3.27 12.52 -13.20
C MET A 54 2.01 13.34 -13.34
N ASN A 55 1.56 13.98 -12.28
CA ASN A 55 0.40 14.86 -12.32
C ASN A 55 0.60 16.07 -13.25
N MET A 56 1.82 16.59 -13.36
CA MET A 56 2.15 17.62 -14.37
C MET A 56 2.06 17.05 -15.79
N ILE A 57 2.61 15.86 -16.05
CA ILE A 57 2.54 15.20 -17.36
C ILE A 57 1.08 14.86 -17.72
N ALA A 58 0.28 14.43 -16.76
CA ALA A 58 -1.14 14.13 -16.94
C ALA A 58 -2.02 15.41 -17.03
N GLY A 59 -1.45 16.61 -16.81
CA GLY A 59 -2.14 17.89 -16.93
C GLY A 59 -3.06 18.25 -15.76
N LEU A 60 -2.87 17.64 -14.56
CA LEU A 60 -3.66 18.03 -13.39
C LEU A 60 -3.28 19.43 -12.90
N PHE A 61 -2.03 19.81 -13.04
CA PHE A 61 -1.54 21.18 -12.82
C PHE A 61 -0.29 21.45 -13.67
N PRO A 62 -0.01 22.72 -14.04
CA PRO A 62 1.16 23.07 -14.83
C PRO A 62 2.45 23.02 -14.02
N ALA A 63 3.57 22.83 -14.70
CA ALA A 63 4.89 23.14 -14.17
C ALA A 63 5.03 24.65 -13.94
N ASP A 64 5.84 25.05 -12.95
CA ASP A 64 6.14 26.46 -12.71
C ASP A 64 7.30 26.93 -13.58
N GLU A 65 8.27 26.04 -13.89
CA GLU A 65 9.42 26.29 -14.75
C GLU A 65 9.73 25.05 -15.59
N GLY A 66 10.46 25.23 -16.68
CA GLY A 66 10.90 24.15 -17.56
C GLY A 66 10.09 24.00 -18.84
N GLU A 67 10.41 22.98 -19.63
CA GLU A 67 9.77 22.69 -20.91
C GLU A 67 9.39 21.24 -21.02
N MET A 68 8.19 20.97 -21.56
CA MET A 68 7.69 19.64 -21.86
C MET A 68 7.45 19.50 -23.36
N ARG A 69 7.88 18.37 -23.95
CA ARG A 69 7.60 18.00 -25.33
C ARG A 69 6.97 16.61 -25.40
N VAL A 70 5.94 16.47 -26.20
CA VAL A 70 5.27 15.19 -26.48
C VAL A 70 5.35 14.92 -27.97
N PHE A 71 5.95 13.80 -28.36
CA PHE A 71 6.27 13.45 -29.75
C PHE A 71 6.98 14.61 -30.50
N GLY A 72 7.91 15.29 -29.80
CA GLY A 72 8.68 16.43 -30.33
C GLY A 72 7.96 17.78 -30.31
N GLU A 73 6.64 17.83 -30.07
CA GLU A 73 5.89 19.08 -30.00
C GLU A 73 5.94 19.66 -28.57
N LYS A 74 6.25 20.93 -28.45
CA LYS A 74 6.21 21.65 -27.16
C LYS A 74 4.76 21.78 -26.67
N VAL A 75 4.53 21.41 -25.42
CA VAL A 75 3.21 21.44 -24.77
C VAL A 75 3.28 22.11 -23.41
N ASN A 76 2.14 22.69 -23.00
CA ASN A 76 1.93 23.17 -21.64
C ASN A 76 0.50 22.82 -21.24
N PHE A 77 0.34 21.80 -20.43
CA PHE A 77 -0.96 21.29 -20.02
C PHE A 77 -1.48 22.08 -18.81
N THR A 78 -2.72 22.56 -18.92
CA THR A 78 -3.44 23.24 -17.83
C THR A 78 -4.64 22.43 -17.34
N ASN A 79 -4.99 21.34 -18.06
CA ASN A 79 -6.05 20.41 -17.67
C ASN A 79 -5.81 19.03 -18.31
N PRO A 80 -6.36 17.94 -17.72
CA PRO A 80 -6.13 16.58 -18.20
C PRO A 80 -6.64 16.30 -19.63
N ARG A 81 -7.65 17.04 -20.10
CA ARG A 81 -8.17 16.85 -21.46
C ARG A 81 -7.13 17.17 -22.53
N GLN A 82 -6.21 18.09 -22.25
CA GLN A 82 -5.12 18.43 -23.17
C GLN A 82 -4.09 17.29 -23.26
N ALA A 83 -3.75 16.66 -22.15
CA ALA A 83 -2.85 15.49 -22.11
C ALA A 83 -3.48 14.29 -22.83
N ILE A 84 -4.77 14.01 -22.60
CA ILE A 84 -5.50 12.94 -23.31
C ILE A 84 -5.51 13.17 -24.82
N LYS A 85 -5.73 14.40 -25.31
CA LYS A 85 -5.65 14.75 -26.74
C LYS A 85 -4.27 14.53 -27.35
N LYS A 86 -3.21 14.55 -26.53
CA LYS A 86 -1.83 14.21 -26.91
C LYS A 86 -1.49 12.74 -26.63
N SER A 87 -2.52 11.89 -26.52
CA SER A 87 -2.40 10.43 -26.31
C SER A 87 -1.66 10.04 -25.03
N ILE A 88 -1.77 10.84 -23.97
CA ILE A 88 -1.27 10.51 -22.63
C ILE A 88 -2.46 9.99 -21.80
N GLY A 89 -2.32 8.79 -21.21
CA GLY A 89 -3.27 8.20 -20.29
C GLY A 89 -2.59 7.90 -18.95
N MET A 90 -3.29 8.14 -17.85
CA MET A 90 -2.79 7.83 -16.51
C MET A 90 -3.75 6.91 -15.76
N VAL A 91 -3.20 5.85 -15.19
CA VAL A 91 -3.84 4.96 -14.22
C VAL A 91 -3.30 5.37 -12.85
N PHE A 92 -4.20 5.80 -11.97
CA PHE A 92 -3.87 6.31 -10.65
C PHE A 92 -3.72 5.17 -9.64
N GLN A 93 -2.97 5.39 -8.58
CA GLN A 93 -2.82 4.48 -7.45
C GLN A 93 -4.17 4.09 -6.81
N HIS A 94 -5.11 5.05 -6.74
CA HIS A 94 -6.48 4.79 -6.32
C HIS A 94 -7.41 4.82 -7.52
N PHE A 95 -8.23 3.79 -7.70
CA PHE A 95 -9.11 3.68 -8.85
C PHE A 95 -10.11 4.83 -8.93
N MET A 96 -10.16 5.45 -10.10
CA MET A 96 -11.12 6.53 -10.41
C MET A 96 -12.35 5.96 -11.12
N LEU A 97 -12.98 4.94 -10.48
CA LEU A 97 -14.15 4.23 -11.01
C LEU A 97 -15.41 4.52 -10.17
N VAL A 98 -16.53 4.70 -10.85
CA VAL A 98 -17.84 4.88 -10.21
C VAL A 98 -18.44 3.50 -9.96
N LYS A 99 -18.53 3.09 -8.68
CA LYS A 99 -18.89 1.73 -8.25
C LYS A 99 -20.24 1.23 -8.77
N ASN A 100 -21.25 2.11 -8.85
CA ASN A 100 -22.60 1.78 -9.27
C ASN A 100 -22.79 1.72 -10.80
N HIS A 101 -21.80 2.21 -11.57
CA HIS A 101 -21.80 2.18 -13.03
C HIS A 101 -21.25 0.85 -13.55
N THR A 102 -21.64 0.51 -14.78
CA THR A 102 -21.04 -0.61 -15.52
C THR A 102 -19.61 -0.26 -15.97
N VAL A 103 -18.87 -1.27 -16.40
CA VAL A 103 -17.55 -1.10 -17.02
C VAL A 103 -17.64 -0.16 -18.21
N ALA A 104 -18.61 -0.39 -19.13
CA ALA A 104 -18.80 0.44 -20.31
C ALA A 104 -19.09 1.90 -19.94
N GLU A 105 -19.99 2.16 -19.00
CA GLU A 105 -20.33 3.50 -18.53
C GLU A 105 -19.09 4.22 -17.92
N ASN A 106 -18.25 3.51 -17.17
CA ASN A 106 -17.01 4.09 -16.62
C ASN A 106 -15.98 4.44 -17.71
N ILE A 107 -15.86 3.63 -18.75
CA ILE A 107 -14.91 3.84 -19.84
C ILE A 107 -15.29 5.07 -20.66
N ILE A 108 -16.59 5.25 -20.98
CA ILE A 108 -17.07 6.36 -21.80
C ILE A 108 -17.30 7.65 -21.00
N LEU A 109 -17.29 7.59 -19.67
CA LEU A 109 -17.56 8.73 -18.79
C LEU A 109 -16.65 9.92 -19.13
N GLY A 110 -17.25 11.08 -19.39
CA GLY A 110 -16.53 12.33 -19.72
C GLY A 110 -16.03 12.45 -21.16
N GLN A 111 -16.40 11.52 -22.07
CA GLN A 111 -16.10 11.64 -23.48
C GLN A 111 -17.09 12.61 -24.20
N PRO A 112 -16.62 13.38 -25.18
CA PRO A 112 -17.49 14.22 -25.98
C PRO A 112 -18.46 13.36 -26.81
N GLY A 113 -19.72 13.79 -26.94
CA GLY A 113 -20.73 13.08 -27.73
C GLY A 113 -21.45 11.93 -27.03
N MET A 114 -21.28 11.76 -25.73
CA MET A 114 -21.81 10.67 -24.90
C MET A 114 -23.34 10.41 -25.07
N VAL A 115 -24.12 11.44 -25.38
CA VAL A 115 -25.58 11.32 -25.57
C VAL A 115 -25.96 10.57 -26.86
N ARG A 116 -25.04 10.37 -27.80
CA ARG A 116 -25.27 9.71 -29.11
C ARG A 116 -24.45 8.42 -29.29
N LEU A 117 -23.75 7.95 -28.25
CA LEU A 117 -22.94 6.74 -28.35
C LEU A 117 -23.84 5.51 -28.44
N ASN A 118 -23.59 4.68 -29.45
CA ASN A 118 -24.21 3.36 -29.58
C ASN A 118 -23.52 2.41 -28.60
N LEU A 119 -24.22 2.02 -27.53
CA LEU A 119 -23.67 1.11 -26.51
C LEU A 119 -23.16 -0.22 -27.10
N LYS A 120 -23.78 -0.72 -28.16
CA LYS A 120 -23.30 -1.95 -28.79
C LYS A 120 -21.90 -1.77 -29.43
N GLU A 121 -21.65 -0.64 -30.07
CA GLU A 121 -20.34 -0.32 -30.63
C GLU A 121 -19.31 -0.14 -29.53
N VAL A 122 -19.67 0.52 -28.42
CA VAL A 122 -18.80 0.69 -27.26
C VAL A 122 -18.44 -0.68 -26.66
N HIS A 123 -19.41 -1.56 -26.45
CA HIS A 123 -19.17 -2.92 -25.95
C HIS A 123 -18.24 -3.71 -26.87
N GLN A 124 -18.44 -3.59 -28.20
CA GLN A 124 -17.59 -4.26 -29.19
C GLN A 124 -16.13 -3.73 -29.10
N GLN A 125 -15.94 -2.42 -29.10
CA GLN A 125 -14.60 -1.80 -28.97
C GLN A 125 -13.90 -2.19 -27.66
N ILE A 126 -14.63 -2.25 -26.55
CA ILE A 126 -14.07 -2.70 -25.27
C ILE A 126 -13.60 -4.16 -25.37
N ARG A 127 -14.39 -5.05 -25.97
CA ARG A 127 -14.03 -6.45 -26.18
C ARG A 127 -12.81 -6.59 -27.09
N GLU A 128 -12.73 -5.85 -28.20
CA GLU A 128 -11.59 -5.85 -29.10
C GLU A 128 -10.29 -5.42 -28.40
N ILE A 129 -10.34 -4.36 -27.56
CA ILE A 129 -9.18 -3.93 -26.75
C ILE A 129 -8.83 -5.00 -25.72
N SER A 130 -9.84 -5.57 -25.05
CA SER A 130 -9.67 -6.61 -24.04
C SER A 130 -8.99 -7.86 -24.59
N GLU A 131 -9.43 -8.33 -25.76
CA GLU A 131 -8.84 -9.49 -26.45
C GLU A 131 -7.42 -9.20 -26.94
N ARG A 132 -7.20 -8.00 -27.50
CA ARG A 132 -5.90 -7.59 -28.02
C ARG A 132 -4.81 -7.62 -26.97
N TYR A 133 -5.12 -7.21 -25.73
CA TYR A 133 -4.14 -7.06 -24.64
C TYR A 133 -4.31 -8.09 -23.51
N ASP A 134 -5.15 -9.10 -23.64
CA ASP A 134 -5.52 -10.08 -22.59
C ASP A 134 -6.02 -9.43 -21.30
N LEU A 135 -6.77 -8.34 -21.43
CA LEU A 135 -7.29 -7.57 -20.30
C LEU A 135 -8.69 -8.00 -19.86
N PHE A 136 -9.21 -9.07 -20.34
CA PHE A 136 -10.58 -9.59 -20.17
C PHE A 136 -11.45 -8.84 -19.15
N VAL A 137 -12.32 -7.97 -19.64
CA VAL A 137 -13.32 -7.24 -18.85
C VAL A 137 -14.71 -7.41 -19.49
N ASP A 138 -15.73 -7.57 -18.66
CA ASP A 138 -17.13 -7.64 -19.12
C ASP A 138 -17.73 -6.22 -19.11
N PRO A 139 -18.08 -5.65 -20.30
CA PRO A 139 -18.63 -4.29 -20.40
C PRO A 139 -19.91 -4.06 -19.60
N GLU A 140 -20.69 -5.12 -19.33
CA GLU A 140 -22.02 -5.04 -18.71
C GLU A 140 -22.00 -5.18 -17.20
N LYS A 141 -20.91 -5.74 -16.61
CA LYS A 141 -20.76 -5.85 -15.17
C LYS A 141 -20.61 -4.47 -14.50
N LYS A 142 -21.20 -4.33 -13.31
CA LYS A 142 -20.98 -3.15 -12.46
C LYS A 142 -19.62 -3.24 -11.74
N ILE A 143 -18.95 -2.11 -11.57
CA ILE A 143 -17.63 -2.04 -10.94
C ILE A 143 -17.63 -2.65 -9.53
N GLN A 144 -18.70 -2.47 -8.76
CA GLN A 144 -18.80 -3.05 -7.41
C GLN A 144 -18.83 -4.59 -7.37
N GLN A 145 -19.04 -5.25 -8.51
CA GLN A 145 -19.07 -6.71 -8.66
C GLN A 145 -17.69 -7.28 -9.08
N LEU A 146 -16.73 -6.39 -9.35
CA LEU A 146 -15.41 -6.75 -9.85
C LEU A 146 -14.42 -6.88 -8.69
N SER A 147 -13.52 -7.86 -8.80
CA SER A 147 -12.34 -7.93 -7.96
C SER A 147 -11.43 -6.71 -8.17
N VAL A 148 -10.48 -6.49 -7.27
CA VAL A 148 -9.53 -5.39 -7.37
C VAL A 148 -8.68 -5.50 -8.65
N GLY A 149 -8.23 -6.71 -9.01
CA GLY A 149 -7.49 -6.97 -10.24
C GLY A 149 -8.34 -6.72 -11.51
N GLU A 150 -9.64 -7.05 -11.49
CA GLU A 150 -10.55 -6.70 -12.58
C GLU A 150 -10.74 -5.19 -12.69
N GLN A 151 -10.88 -4.46 -11.58
CA GLN A 151 -10.96 -3.00 -11.57
C GLN A 151 -9.70 -2.36 -12.16
N GLN A 152 -8.51 -2.90 -11.85
CA GLN A 152 -7.25 -2.47 -12.44
C GLN A 152 -7.26 -2.64 -13.96
N ARG A 153 -7.73 -3.78 -14.48
CA ARG A 153 -7.88 -4.01 -15.91
C ARG A 153 -8.84 -3.00 -16.57
N VAL A 154 -9.94 -2.68 -15.90
CA VAL A 154 -10.88 -1.65 -16.38
C VAL A 154 -10.21 -0.28 -16.50
N GLU A 155 -9.38 0.15 -15.52
CA GLU A 155 -8.64 1.41 -15.61
C GLU A 155 -7.68 1.42 -16.81
N ILE A 156 -7.01 0.31 -17.09
CA ILE A 156 -6.09 0.20 -18.24
C ILE A 156 -6.89 0.24 -19.55
N VAL A 157 -7.98 -0.55 -19.66
CA VAL A 157 -8.85 -0.52 -20.85
C VAL A 157 -9.42 0.88 -21.08
N LYS A 158 -9.79 1.60 -20.03
CA LYS A 158 -10.30 2.98 -20.10
C LYS A 158 -9.31 3.95 -20.76
N VAL A 159 -8.03 3.87 -20.41
CA VAL A 159 -7.00 4.75 -21.02
C VAL A 159 -6.67 4.33 -22.45
N LEU A 160 -6.65 3.03 -22.74
CA LEU A 160 -6.44 2.50 -24.10
C LEU A 160 -7.62 2.85 -25.04
N PHE A 161 -8.85 2.75 -24.56
CA PHE A 161 -10.06 3.13 -25.30
C PHE A 161 -10.03 4.62 -25.70
N ARG A 162 -9.36 5.47 -24.91
CA ARG A 162 -9.15 6.88 -25.19
C ARG A 162 -7.97 7.16 -26.13
N GLY A 163 -7.32 6.11 -26.65
CA GLY A 163 -6.22 6.23 -27.61
C GLY A 163 -4.89 6.62 -26.99
N ALA A 164 -4.63 6.26 -25.72
CA ALA A 164 -3.36 6.51 -25.09
C ALA A 164 -2.22 5.75 -25.79
N ARG A 165 -1.13 6.45 -26.13
CA ARG A 165 0.13 5.91 -26.63
C ARG A 165 1.24 6.00 -25.58
N ILE A 166 1.12 6.96 -24.66
CA ILE A 166 1.95 7.09 -23.47
C ILE A 166 1.05 6.72 -22.28
N LEU A 167 1.41 5.66 -21.56
CA LEU A 167 0.70 5.21 -20.35
C LEU A 167 1.54 5.54 -19.14
N ILE A 168 0.92 6.16 -18.15
CA ILE A 168 1.50 6.39 -16.81
C ILE A 168 0.78 5.46 -15.85
N LEU A 169 1.52 4.56 -15.19
CA LEU A 169 1.00 3.60 -14.22
C LEU A 169 1.60 3.92 -12.85
N ASP A 170 0.79 4.47 -11.94
CA ASP A 170 1.23 4.89 -10.60
C ASP A 170 0.94 3.78 -9.58
N GLU A 171 1.99 3.05 -9.18
CA GLU A 171 1.97 1.90 -8.26
C GLU A 171 0.85 0.88 -8.60
N PRO A 172 0.76 0.39 -9.85
CA PRO A 172 -0.40 -0.39 -10.29
C PRO A 172 -0.50 -1.77 -9.65
N THR A 173 0.55 -2.25 -8.98
CA THR A 173 0.63 -3.56 -8.33
C THR A 173 0.41 -3.50 -6.82
N ALA A 174 0.15 -2.31 -6.27
CA ALA A 174 0.05 -2.11 -4.81
C ALA A 174 -1.07 -2.93 -4.15
N VAL A 175 -2.09 -3.32 -4.91
CA VAL A 175 -3.29 -4.01 -4.44
C VAL A 175 -3.54 -5.34 -5.18
N LEU A 176 -2.56 -5.82 -5.95
CA LEU A 176 -2.62 -7.05 -6.74
C LEU A 176 -1.92 -8.19 -6.02
N THR A 177 -2.43 -9.40 -6.26
CA THR A 177 -1.69 -10.62 -5.89
C THR A 177 -0.41 -10.76 -6.72
N PRO A 178 0.57 -11.56 -6.29
CA PRO A 178 1.76 -11.84 -7.09
C PRO A 178 1.45 -12.32 -8.51
N GLN A 179 0.47 -13.22 -8.65
CA GLN A 179 0.05 -13.77 -9.95
C GLN A 179 -0.60 -12.70 -10.84
N GLU A 180 -1.44 -11.84 -10.28
CA GLU A 180 -2.03 -10.71 -11.02
C GLU A 180 -0.96 -9.69 -11.43
N SER A 181 0.07 -9.50 -10.60
CA SER A 181 1.20 -8.63 -10.92
C SER A 181 2.01 -9.17 -12.10
N GLU A 182 2.31 -10.48 -12.12
CA GLU A 182 2.99 -11.13 -13.25
C GLU A 182 2.17 -11.02 -14.55
N ALA A 183 0.85 -11.26 -14.48
CA ALA A 183 -0.04 -11.07 -15.63
C ALA A 183 -0.01 -9.62 -16.14
N LEU A 184 -0.01 -8.63 -15.24
CA LEU A 184 0.13 -7.22 -15.60
C LEU A 184 1.48 -6.94 -16.30
N TYR A 185 2.56 -7.57 -15.87
CA TYR A 185 3.88 -7.44 -16.49
C TYR A 185 3.89 -7.92 -17.94
N GLU A 186 3.26 -9.06 -18.22
CA GLU A 186 3.12 -9.58 -19.57
C GLU A 186 2.31 -8.64 -20.46
N ILE A 187 1.23 -8.08 -19.92
CA ILE A 187 0.40 -7.08 -20.61
C ILE A 187 1.24 -5.84 -20.97
N MET A 188 2.02 -5.30 -20.03
CA MET A 188 2.88 -4.14 -20.28
C MET A 188 3.95 -4.43 -21.34
N GLN A 189 4.56 -5.61 -21.32
CA GLN A 189 5.51 -6.03 -22.35
C GLN A 189 4.85 -6.18 -23.73
N ARG A 190 3.61 -6.67 -23.80
CA ARG A 190 2.83 -6.74 -25.04
C ARG A 190 2.52 -5.35 -25.58
N MET A 191 2.10 -4.41 -24.72
CA MET A 191 1.83 -3.04 -25.09
C MET A 191 3.05 -2.36 -25.71
N THR A 192 4.27 -2.58 -25.18
CA THR A 192 5.48 -1.99 -25.76
C THR A 192 5.79 -2.53 -27.14
N LYS A 193 5.53 -3.83 -27.40
CA LYS A 193 5.64 -4.42 -28.76
C LYS A 193 4.67 -3.76 -29.74
N GLU A 194 3.55 -3.23 -29.26
CA GLU A 194 2.55 -2.51 -30.05
C GLU A 194 2.75 -0.99 -30.05
N LYS A 195 3.97 -0.54 -29.76
CA LYS A 195 4.42 0.87 -29.79
C LYS A 195 3.79 1.76 -28.71
N HIS A 196 3.31 1.21 -27.61
CA HIS A 196 3.02 2.01 -26.43
C HIS A 196 4.31 2.27 -25.64
N SER A 197 4.42 3.45 -25.09
CA SER A 197 5.50 3.84 -24.19
C SER A 197 4.93 3.95 -22.77
N ILE A 198 5.61 3.38 -21.80
CA ILE A 198 5.06 3.22 -20.44
C ILE A 198 6.00 3.90 -19.43
N ILE A 199 5.45 4.80 -18.62
CA ILE A 199 6.07 5.29 -17.40
C ILE A 199 5.50 4.45 -16.27
N PHE A 200 6.35 3.69 -15.60
CA PHE A 200 6.00 2.81 -14.51
C PHE A 200 6.55 3.37 -13.20
N ILE A 201 5.69 3.61 -12.23
CA ILE A 201 6.09 4.13 -10.92
C ILE A 201 5.94 3.02 -9.91
N THR A 202 7.01 2.74 -9.19
CA THR A 202 7.03 1.78 -8.10
C THR A 202 8.14 2.13 -7.10
N HIS A 203 8.01 1.62 -5.90
CA HIS A 203 9.08 1.59 -4.90
C HIS A 203 9.61 0.17 -4.67
N LYS A 204 9.02 -0.85 -5.33
CA LYS A 204 9.39 -2.26 -5.19
C LYS A 204 10.52 -2.62 -6.14
N MET A 205 11.68 -2.97 -5.57
CA MET A 205 12.90 -3.25 -6.32
C MET A 205 12.75 -4.45 -7.28
N LYS A 206 12.00 -5.49 -6.85
CA LYS A 206 11.73 -6.68 -7.68
C LYS A 206 11.04 -6.30 -8.99
N GLU A 207 10.04 -5.43 -8.94
CA GLU A 207 9.28 -4.95 -10.11
C GLU A 207 10.17 -4.17 -11.08
N VAL A 208 11.00 -3.27 -10.52
CA VAL A 208 11.97 -2.49 -11.30
C VAL A 208 12.89 -3.41 -12.09
N MET A 209 13.46 -4.42 -11.42
CA MET A 209 14.38 -5.35 -12.05
C MET A 209 13.71 -6.30 -13.04
N ALA A 210 12.44 -6.61 -12.88
CA ALA A 210 11.69 -7.48 -13.78
C ALA A 210 11.29 -6.80 -15.09
N LEU A 211 10.87 -5.52 -15.03
CA LEU A 211 10.14 -4.87 -16.12
C LEU A 211 10.91 -3.79 -16.87
N SER A 212 11.78 -3.05 -16.15
CA SER A 212 12.31 -1.79 -16.69
C SER A 212 13.27 -2.00 -17.85
N HIS A 213 13.21 -1.14 -18.84
CA HIS A 213 14.29 -0.94 -19.81
C HIS A 213 15.30 0.09 -19.27
N ARG A 214 14.78 1.20 -18.74
CA ARG A 214 15.54 2.25 -18.07
C ARG A 214 14.89 2.60 -16.73
N ILE A 215 15.69 3.13 -15.82
CA ILE A 215 15.29 3.47 -14.46
C ILE A 215 15.80 4.86 -14.16
N THR A 216 14.90 5.78 -13.81
CA THR A 216 15.24 7.09 -13.27
C THR A 216 14.98 7.07 -11.76
N VAL A 217 16.02 7.31 -10.97
CA VAL A 217 15.91 7.42 -9.51
C VAL A 217 15.64 8.87 -9.16
N LEU A 218 14.51 9.10 -8.47
CA LEU A 218 14.09 10.40 -7.97
C LEU A 218 14.24 10.45 -6.45
N SER A 219 14.89 11.47 -5.93
CA SER A 219 15.04 11.69 -4.49
C SER A 219 14.90 13.17 -4.16
N ARG A 220 14.06 13.52 -3.18
CA ARG A 220 13.83 14.89 -2.71
C ARG A 220 13.57 15.90 -3.84
N GLY A 221 12.77 15.49 -4.83
CA GLY A 221 12.40 16.32 -5.97
C GLY A 221 13.44 16.43 -7.08
N LYS A 222 14.58 15.73 -7.01
CA LYS A 222 15.68 15.77 -7.98
C LYS A 222 15.92 14.41 -8.61
N VAL A 223 16.36 14.40 -9.86
CA VAL A 223 16.87 13.19 -10.53
C VAL A 223 18.29 12.92 -10.02
N MET A 224 18.47 11.78 -9.39
CA MET A 224 19.78 11.31 -8.90
C MET A 224 20.57 10.64 -10.03
N ALA A 225 19.92 9.79 -10.80
CA ALA A 225 20.51 9.10 -11.96
C ALA A 225 19.42 8.54 -12.86
N THR A 226 19.76 8.38 -14.16
CA THR A 226 19.00 7.55 -15.11
C THR A 226 19.92 6.45 -15.61
N LEU A 227 19.55 5.19 -15.41
CA LEU A 227 20.38 4.01 -15.65
C LEU A 227 19.67 3.04 -16.60
N GLN A 228 20.44 2.29 -17.39
CA GLN A 228 19.94 1.11 -18.07
C GLN A 228 19.78 -0.02 -17.06
N ARG A 229 18.71 -0.82 -17.14
CA ARG A 229 18.52 -1.98 -16.24
C ARG A 229 19.74 -2.88 -16.20
N LYS A 230 20.39 -3.13 -17.37
CA LYS A 230 21.54 -4.01 -17.50
C LYS A 230 22.82 -3.49 -16.82
N GLU A 231 22.87 -2.19 -16.50
CA GLU A 231 24.03 -1.49 -15.93
C GLU A 231 23.88 -1.23 -14.43
N THR A 232 22.81 -1.75 -13.82
CA THR A 232 22.49 -1.53 -12.42
C THR A 232 22.08 -2.82 -11.73
N ASN A 233 22.07 -2.77 -10.40
CA ASN A 233 21.60 -3.82 -9.53
C ASN A 233 20.77 -3.22 -8.38
N PRO A 234 20.02 -4.02 -7.61
CA PRO A 234 19.18 -3.53 -6.52
C PRO A 234 19.94 -2.69 -5.49
N GLN A 235 21.17 -3.08 -5.13
CA GLN A 235 21.97 -2.34 -4.16
C GLN A 235 22.30 -0.92 -4.63
N LYS A 236 22.77 -0.78 -5.87
CA LYS A 236 23.11 0.52 -6.46
C LYS A 236 21.88 1.44 -6.56
N LEU A 237 20.71 0.88 -6.89
CA LEU A 237 19.46 1.64 -6.93
C LEU A 237 19.05 2.11 -5.54
N ALA A 238 19.19 1.24 -4.54
CA ALA A 238 18.91 1.56 -3.15
C ALA A 238 19.81 2.70 -2.64
N ASP A 239 21.12 2.61 -2.89
CA ASP A 239 22.07 3.65 -2.50
C ASP A 239 21.73 5.02 -3.13
N LEU A 240 21.26 5.02 -4.38
CA LEU A 240 20.81 6.23 -5.08
C LEU A 240 19.48 6.78 -4.52
N MET A 241 18.57 5.91 -4.05
CA MET A 241 17.31 6.35 -3.42
C MET A 241 17.55 7.03 -2.08
N ILE A 242 18.48 6.50 -1.31
CA ILE A 242 18.81 6.98 0.04
C ILE A 242 19.48 8.36 -0.02
N GLY A 243 20.23 8.64 -1.10
CA GLY A 243 21.00 9.89 -1.21
C GLY A 243 22.07 9.96 -0.12
N ASN A 244 22.81 11.06 0.00
CA ASN A 244 23.86 11.27 1.03
C ASN A 244 23.25 11.27 2.45
N LEU A 245 22.98 10.09 3.01
CA LEU A 245 22.62 9.90 4.41
C LEU A 245 23.91 9.82 5.26
N GLU A 246 23.83 10.26 6.51
CA GLU A 246 24.90 10.08 7.47
C GLU A 246 25.21 8.57 7.65
N ALA A 247 26.47 8.22 7.84
CA ALA A 247 26.97 6.83 7.80
C ALA A 247 26.21 5.85 8.72
N GLN A 248 25.56 6.33 9.77
CA GLN A 248 24.78 5.49 10.71
C GLN A 248 23.42 5.05 10.14
N ASP A 249 22.80 5.86 9.29
CA ASP A 249 21.51 5.54 8.66
C ASP A 249 21.70 4.63 7.45
N VAL A 250 22.82 4.76 6.73
CA VAL A 250 23.19 3.87 5.61
C VAL A 250 23.34 2.42 6.06
N VAL A 251 23.89 2.15 7.24
CA VAL A 251 24.07 0.78 7.75
C VAL A 251 22.71 0.12 8.03
N LYS A 252 21.77 0.82 8.66
CA LYS A 252 20.43 0.27 8.98
C LYS A 252 19.60 0.00 7.73
N VAL A 253 19.66 0.90 6.74
CA VAL A 253 18.93 0.75 5.49
C VAL A 253 19.60 -0.29 4.59
N SER A 254 20.93 -0.38 4.56
CA SER A 254 21.64 -1.41 3.79
C SER A 254 21.44 -2.81 4.38
N GLU A 255 21.34 -2.97 5.69
CA GLU A 255 20.94 -4.23 6.31
C GLU A 255 19.48 -4.61 5.99
N PHE A 256 18.59 -3.63 5.99
CA PHE A 256 17.20 -3.83 5.58
C PHE A 256 17.09 -4.31 4.15
N LEU A 257 17.75 -3.62 3.22
CA LEU A 257 17.73 -3.97 1.80
C LEU A 257 18.50 -5.27 1.52
N ARG A 258 19.56 -5.59 2.28
CA ARG A 258 20.25 -6.90 2.19
C ARG A 258 19.32 -8.04 2.58
N LYS A 259 18.55 -7.94 3.65
CA LYS A 259 17.56 -8.96 4.01
C LYS A 259 16.47 -9.13 2.94
N THR A 260 16.04 -8.04 2.31
CA THR A 260 15.02 -8.08 1.24
C THR A 260 15.55 -8.64 -0.09
N VAL A 261 16.86 -8.59 -0.35
CA VAL A 261 17.47 -8.93 -1.65
C VAL A 261 18.29 -10.23 -1.60
N VAL A 262 18.81 -10.64 -0.44
CA VAL A 262 19.83 -11.70 -0.33
C VAL A 262 19.24 -13.08 -0.02
N GLU A 263 17.98 -13.20 0.39
CA GLU A 263 17.38 -14.52 0.68
C GLU A 263 17.04 -15.38 -0.56
N GLU A 264 17.29 -14.89 -1.78
CA GLU A 264 17.07 -15.69 -3.00
C GLU A 264 18.34 -16.34 -3.60
N SER A 265 19.53 -16.22 -3.04
CA SER A 265 20.76 -16.68 -3.72
C SER A 265 21.80 -17.44 -2.89
N THR A 266 21.49 -17.92 -1.70
CA THR A 266 22.42 -18.82 -1.01
C THR A 266 21.69 -19.92 -0.26
N GLU A 267 22.08 -21.15 -0.62
CA GLU A 267 21.82 -22.35 0.14
C GLU A 267 22.19 -22.18 1.61
N VAL A 268 21.30 -22.66 2.42
CA VAL A 268 21.31 -22.81 3.86
C VAL A 268 22.72 -23.02 4.43
N ASP A 269 23.29 -22.00 5.04
CA ASP A 269 24.27 -22.19 6.10
C ASP A 269 23.55 -22.18 7.44
N SER A 270 23.45 -23.38 7.98
CA SER A 270 22.77 -23.76 9.21
C SER A 270 23.45 -23.15 10.43
N GLN A 271 23.06 -21.95 10.82
CA GLN A 271 23.16 -21.46 12.19
C GLN A 271 21.92 -20.63 12.58
N SER A 272 20.76 -21.23 12.38
CA SER A 272 19.54 -20.79 13.05
C SER A 272 19.61 -21.28 14.50
N GLN A 273 19.93 -20.39 15.41
CA GLN A 273 19.68 -20.63 16.83
C GLN A 273 18.22 -21.03 17.00
N ASN A 274 18.00 -22.20 17.58
CA ASN A 274 16.72 -22.71 18.06
C ASN A 274 15.90 -21.60 18.72
N LYS A 275 15.01 -20.93 17.98
CA LYS A 275 13.86 -20.23 18.54
C LYS A 275 12.87 -21.30 18.96
N GLN A 276 13.04 -21.84 20.17
CA GLN A 276 11.97 -22.56 20.86
C GLN A 276 10.70 -21.72 20.73
N GLN A 277 9.62 -22.32 20.24
CA GLN A 277 8.28 -21.74 20.31
C GLN A 277 8.07 -21.25 21.75
N LYS A 278 8.13 -19.95 21.96
CA LYS A 278 7.75 -19.35 23.24
C LYS A 278 6.27 -19.64 23.40
N SER A 279 5.91 -20.56 24.26
CA SER A 279 4.53 -20.84 24.64
C SER A 279 4.01 -19.67 25.50
N GLY A 280 3.71 -18.54 24.86
CA GLY A 280 3.04 -17.42 25.52
C GLY A 280 1.61 -17.82 25.93
N ASN A 281 1.06 -17.12 26.92
CA ASN A 281 -0.33 -17.31 27.32
C ASN A 281 -1.26 -16.90 26.15
N LEU A 282 -2.42 -17.56 26.08
CA LEU A 282 -3.46 -17.20 25.13
C LEU A 282 -3.93 -15.77 25.40
N THR A 283 -3.85 -14.91 24.40
CA THR A 283 -4.36 -13.52 24.50
C THR A 283 -5.72 -13.40 23.84
N VAL A 284 -5.87 -13.94 22.63
CA VAL A 284 -7.13 -13.89 21.86
C VAL A 284 -7.42 -15.25 21.26
N ALA A 285 -8.67 -15.70 21.35
CA ALA A 285 -9.19 -16.80 20.54
C ALA A 285 -10.54 -16.42 19.93
N LEU A 286 -10.61 -16.56 18.63
CA LEU A 286 -11.86 -16.47 17.87
C LEU A 286 -12.28 -17.87 17.43
N LYS A 287 -13.56 -18.20 17.61
CA LYS A 287 -14.13 -19.47 17.15
C LYS A 287 -15.41 -19.21 16.38
N ASN A 288 -15.40 -19.54 15.10
CA ASN A 288 -16.53 -19.44 14.18
C ASN A 288 -17.19 -18.05 14.16
N ILE A 289 -16.40 -16.99 14.11
CA ILE A 289 -16.90 -15.61 14.08
C ILE A 289 -17.52 -15.28 12.74
N HIS A 290 -18.76 -14.81 12.79
CA HIS A 290 -19.48 -14.24 11.64
C HIS A 290 -19.79 -12.77 11.88
N ALA A 291 -19.72 -11.96 10.83
CA ALA A 291 -20.14 -10.56 10.87
C ALA A 291 -20.61 -10.11 9.48
N VAL A 292 -21.42 -9.05 9.46
CA VAL A 292 -21.88 -8.41 8.22
C VAL A 292 -21.16 -7.09 8.02
N ASN A 293 -21.02 -6.68 6.76
CA ASN A 293 -20.50 -5.35 6.40
C ASN A 293 -21.58 -4.26 6.57
N ASP A 294 -21.24 -2.99 6.27
CA ASP A 294 -22.14 -1.84 6.42
C ASP A 294 -23.37 -1.90 5.49
N LEU A 295 -23.35 -2.75 4.48
CA LEU A 295 -24.48 -3.01 3.56
C LEU A 295 -25.35 -4.20 3.99
N GLY A 296 -25.02 -4.86 5.12
CA GLY A 296 -25.74 -6.04 5.61
C GLY A 296 -25.35 -7.35 4.92
N HIS A 297 -24.32 -7.36 4.07
CA HIS A 297 -23.84 -8.59 3.44
C HIS A 297 -22.84 -9.33 4.34
N PRO A 298 -22.82 -10.68 4.32
CA PRO A 298 -21.85 -11.49 5.08
C PRO A 298 -20.41 -11.13 4.66
N ALA A 299 -19.62 -10.63 5.62
CA ALA A 299 -18.21 -10.27 5.43
C ALA A 299 -17.25 -11.24 6.14
N LEU A 300 -17.61 -11.71 7.32
CA LEU A 300 -16.90 -12.79 8.03
C LEU A 300 -17.77 -14.02 8.04
N LYS A 301 -17.20 -15.16 7.65
CA LYS A 301 -17.92 -16.42 7.40
C LYS A 301 -17.29 -17.58 8.17
N GLY A 302 -17.20 -17.45 9.50
CA GLY A 302 -16.66 -18.49 10.38
C GLY A 302 -15.17 -18.38 10.66
N ILE A 303 -14.69 -17.17 10.95
CA ILE A 303 -13.28 -16.90 11.27
C ILE A 303 -12.90 -17.58 12.60
N SER A 304 -11.82 -18.36 12.57
CA SER A 304 -11.27 -19.02 13.73
C SER A 304 -9.76 -18.93 13.74
N PHE A 305 -9.16 -18.40 14.80
CA PHE A 305 -7.71 -18.39 15.06
C PHE A 305 -7.41 -18.01 16.52
N GLU A 306 -6.16 -18.20 16.92
CA GLU A 306 -5.64 -17.81 18.23
C GLU A 306 -4.39 -16.96 18.08
N ILE A 307 -4.20 -16.01 19.01
CA ILE A 307 -2.97 -15.20 19.13
C ILE A 307 -2.47 -15.30 20.57
N ARG A 308 -1.17 -15.51 20.73
CA ARG A 308 -0.51 -15.66 22.02
C ARG A 308 0.31 -14.42 22.38
N SER A 309 0.55 -14.24 23.68
CA SER A 309 1.45 -13.20 24.18
C SER A 309 2.86 -13.37 23.59
N GLY A 310 3.45 -12.27 23.12
CA GLY A 310 4.77 -12.26 22.49
C GLY A 310 4.79 -12.86 21.07
N GLU A 311 3.65 -12.88 20.39
CA GLU A 311 3.48 -13.39 19.03
C GLU A 311 3.00 -12.30 18.07
N ILE A 312 3.53 -12.28 16.86
CA ILE A 312 2.94 -11.59 15.71
C ILE A 312 2.23 -12.62 14.83
N LEU A 313 0.89 -12.61 14.84
CA LEU A 313 0.11 -13.27 13.80
C LEU A 313 -0.04 -12.33 12.62
N GLY A 314 0.65 -12.64 11.50
CA GLY A 314 0.46 -11.97 10.23
C GLY A 314 -0.87 -12.37 9.61
N MET A 315 -1.57 -11.44 8.97
CA MET A 315 -2.77 -11.75 8.18
C MET A 315 -2.60 -11.25 6.77
N ALA A 316 -2.47 -12.19 5.84
CA ALA A 316 -2.37 -11.95 4.42
C ALA A 316 -3.76 -12.03 3.77
N GLY A 317 -4.04 -11.13 2.84
CA GLY A 317 -5.29 -11.16 2.05
C GLY A 317 -5.42 -9.91 1.20
N VAL A 318 -6.08 -10.02 0.05
CA VAL A 318 -6.40 -8.88 -0.81
C VAL A 318 -7.49 -8.04 -0.16
N SER A 319 -7.45 -6.73 -0.35
CA SER A 319 -8.51 -5.81 0.12
C SER A 319 -9.92 -6.31 -0.23
N GLY A 320 -10.82 -6.23 0.75
CA GLY A 320 -12.23 -6.64 0.57
C GLY A 320 -12.55 -8.06 1.00
N ASN A 321 -11.59 -8.79 1.56
CA ASN A 321 -11.80 -10.16 2.06
C ASN A 321 -12.23 -10.23 3.54
N GLY A 322 -12.62 -9.10 4.18
CA GLY A 322 -13.14 -9.08 5.54
C GLY A 322 -12.16 -8.57 6.60
N GLN A 323 -10.95 -8.13 6.23
CA GLN A 323 -9.96 -7.63 7.18
C GLN A 323 -10.45 -6.41 7.99
N PRO A 324 -11.13 -5.38 7.39
CA PRO A 324 -11.70 -4.28 8.16
C PRO A 324 -12.77 -4.75 9.15
N GLU A 325 -13.68 -5.61 8.72
CA GLU A 325 -14.73 -6.13 9.57
C GLU A 325 -14.18 -6.96 10.74
N LEU A 326 -13.08 -7.69 10.51
CA LEU A 326 -12.39 -8.44 11.56
C LEU A 326 -11.77 -7.50 12.60
N THR A 327 -11.07 -6.45 12.17
CA THR A 327 -10.51 -5.45 13.10
C THR A 327 -11.59 -4.70 13.85
N ASP A 328 -12.73 -4.42 13.21
CA ASP A 328 -13.91 -3.81 13.85
C ASP A 328 -14.50 -4.73 14.94
N VAL A 329 -14.60 -6.02 14.67
CA VAL A 329 -15.09 -7.00 15.68
C VAL A 329 -14.11 -7.08 16.85
N LEU A 330 -12.81 -7.21 16.58
CA LEU A 330 -11.78 -7.32 17.62
C LEU A 330 -11.66 -6.04 18.46
N SER A 331 -11.91 -4.87 17.89
CA SER A 331 -11.88 -3.57 18.60
C SER A 331 -13.19 -3.18 19.26
N GLY A 332 -14.27 -3.97 19.09
CA GLY A 332 -15.61 -3.67 19.63
C GLY A 332 -16.38 -2.62 18.83
N LEU A 333 -15.92 -2.25 17.64
CA LEU A 333 -16.62 -1.32 16.73
C LEU A 333 -17.80 -1.99 16.01
N ARG A 334 -17.76 -3.32 15.86
CA ARG A 334 -18.78 -4.12 15.15
C ARG A 334 -19.17 -5.34 15.98
N PRO A 335 -20.47 -5.64 16.14
CA PRO A 335 -20.89 -6.88 16.80
C PRO A 335 -20.65 -8.09 15.89
N ALA A 336 -20.20 -9.20 16.47
CA ALA A 336 -20.26 -10.49 15.82
C ALA A 336 -21.72 -11.00 15.81
N THR A 337 -22.16 -11.56 14.68
CA THR A 337 -23.51 -12.13 14.55
C THR A 337 -23.57 -13.56 15.11
N GLN A 338 -22.46 -14.29 15.04
CA GLN A 338 -22.29 -15.66 15.56
C GLN A 338 -20.84 -15.89 15.99
N GLY A 339 -20.60 -16.96 16.74
CA GLY A 339 -19.30 -17.38 17.20
C GLY A 339 -18.97 -16.95 18.62
N THR A 340 -17.77 -17.28 19.06
CA THR A 340 -17.25 -16.91 20.39
C THR A 340 -15.96 -16.11 20.27
N TYR A 341 -15.87 -15.05 21.05
CA TYR A 341 -14.69 -14.20 21.20
C TYR A 341 -14.17 -14.34 22.63
N GLN A 342 -12.99 -14.91 22.78
CA GLN A 342 -12.29 -15.01 24.07
C GLN A 342 -11.11 -14.03 24.06
N PHE A 343 -10.98 -13.26 25.14
CA PHE A 343 -9.86 -12.38 25.39
C PHE A 343 -9.25 -12.74 26.74
N GLU A 344 -8.01 -13.25 26.72
CA GLU A 344 -7.35 -13.89 27.84
C GLU A 344 -8.25 -15.02 28.42
N GLU A 345 -8.65 -14.94 29.69
CA GLU A 345 -9.54 -15.91 30.31
C GLU A 345 -11.05 -15.59 30.16
N ALA A 346 -11.38 -14.42 29.61
CA ALA A 346 -12.75 -13.92 29.55
C ALA A 346 -13.42 -14.21 28.20
N ALA A 347 -14.55 -14.90 28.22
CA ALA A 347 -15.44 -14.99 27.06
C ALA A 347 -16.22 -13.67 26.91
N LEU A 348 -16.12 -13.04 25.73
CA LEU A 348 -16.76 -11.77 25.43
C LEU A 348 -17.95 -11.97 24.50
N LYS A 349 -19.04 -11.26 24.79
CA LYS A 349 -20.21 -11.23 23.93
C LYS A 349 -20.45 -9.79 23.44
N ASN A 350 -20.02 -9.51 22.23
CA ASN A 350 -20.14 -8.19 21.60
C ASN A 350 -19.65 -7.05 22.53
N PRO A 351 -18.36 -7.03 22.89
CA PRO A 351 -17.80 -6.05 23.80
C PRO A 351 -17.88 -4.65 23.15
N THR A 352 -18.00 -3.63 24.00
CA THR A 352 -17.96 -2.24 23.58
C THR A 352 -16.50 -1.78 23.37
N VAL A 353 -16.32 -0.71 22.59
CA VAL A 353 -14.99 -0.10 22.38
C VAL A 353 -14.31 0.27 23.70
N ASN A 354 -15.08 0.81 24.68
CA ASN A 354 -14.52 1.18 25.98
C ASN A 354 -14.00 -0.05 26.74
N GLU A 355 -14.76 -1.15 26.76
CA GLU A 355 -14.31 -2.42 27.36
C GLU A 355 -13.03 -2.92 26.72
N MET A 356 -12.91 -2.80 25.39
CA MET A 356 -11.71 -3.25 24.68
C MET A 356 -10.50 -2.36 24.96
N ILE A 357 -10.71 -1.04 25.08
CA ILE A 357 -9.66 -0.10 25.51
C ILE A 357 -9.19 -0.42 26.93
N GLU A 358 -10.09 -0.68 27.87
CA GLU A 358 -9.77 -1.00 29.27
C GLU A 358 -9.05 -2.35 29.40
N ARG A 359 -9.29 -3.30 28.49
CA ARG A 359 -8.57 -4.57 28.39
C ARG A 359 -7.21 -4.48 27.73
N GLY A 360 -6.80 -3.28 27.29
CA GLY A 360 -5.49 -3.06 26.69
C GLY A 360 -5.43 -3.45 25.21
N ILE A 361 -6.48 -3.17 24.44
CA ILE A 361 -6.41 -3.27 22.98
C ILE A 361 -5.96 -1.93 22.39
N GLY A 362 -4.88 -1.98 21.62
CA GLY A 362 -4.39 -0.90 20.75
C GLY A 362 -4.84 -1.11 19.31
N TYR A 363 -5.06 -0.04 18.56
CA TYR A 363 -5.48 -0.12 17.16
C TYR A 363 -4.77 0.91 16.29
N ILE A 364 -4.05 0.44 15.30
CA ILE A 364 -3.46 1.23 14.20
C ILE A 364 -4.32 0.97 12.96
N PRO A 365 -5.16 1.94 12.52
CA PRO A 365 -6.03 1.76 11.37
C PRO A 365 -5.31 1.96 10.04
N GLU A 366 -5.82 1.33 8.98
CA GLU A 366 -5.31 1.49 7.61
C GLU A 366 -5.38 2.95 7.13
N ASP A 367 -6.56 3.60 7.24
CA ASP A 367 -6.70 5.03 6.92
C ASP A 367 -6.39 5.88 8.16
N ARG A 368 -5.11 6.28 8.24
CA ARG A 368 -4.60 7.08 9.34
C ARG A 368 -5.23 8.47 9.45
N LYS A 369 -5.62 9.09 8.34
CA LYS A 369 -6.21 10.44 8.33
C LYS A 369 -7.66 10.43 8.78
N LYS A 370 -8.42 9.42 8.37
CA LYS A 370 -9.86 9.32 8.65
C LYS A 370 -10.13 8.74 10.04
N TYR A 371 -9.36 7.71 10.43
CA TYR A 371 -9.62 6.94 11.65
C TYR A 371 -8.49 7.01 12.67
N GLY A 372 -7.27 7.32 12.24
CA GLY A 372 -6.09 7.29 13.10
C GLY A 372 -5.88 8.54 13.93
N VAL A 373 -6.16 9.73 13.39
CA VAL A 373 -5.89 11.03 14.06
C VAL A 373 -7.06 12.00 13.93
N SER A 374 -7.12 12.95 14.87
CA SER A 374 -7.96 14.13 14.74
C SER A 374 -7.14 15.25 14.09
N SER A 375 -7.25 15.38 12.76
CA SER A 375 -6.37 16.21 11.92
C SER A 375 -6.33 17.70 12.33
N GLY A 376 -7.42 18.24 12.88
CA GLY A 376 -7.50 19.63 13.37
C GLY A 376 -6.90 19.87 14.75
N MET A 377 -6.61 18.79 15.50
CA MET A 377 -6.04 18.89 16.84
C MET A 377 -4.51 18.90 16.80
N SER A 378 -3.88 19.38 17.89
CA SER A 378 -2.43 19.32 18.05
C SER A 378 -1.94 17.89 18.24
N ILE A 379 -0.63 17.69 18.04
CA ILE A 379 0.06 16.41 18.27
C ILE A 379 -0.16 15.96 19.72
N ALA A 380 0.03 16.86 20.70
CA ALA A 380 -0.14 16.55 22.12
C ALA A 380 -1.58 16.08 22.44
N TYR A 381 -2.59 16.71 21.89
CA TYR A 381 -3.97 16.27 22.09
C TYR A 381 -4.28 14.94 21.38
N ASN A 382 -3.63 14.64 20.28
CA ASN A 382 -3.76 13.33 19.62
C ASN A 382 -3.19 12.19 20.46
N PHE A 383 -2.11 12.40 21.21
CA PHE A 383 -1.62 11.42 22.20
C PHE A 383 -2.64 11.17 23.31
N LEU A 384 -3.37 12.21 23.71
CA LEU A 384 -4.31 12.17 24.82
C LEU A 384 -5.65 11.48 24.49
N LEU A 385 -5.99 11.25 23.23
CA LEU A 385 -7.32 10.78 22.80
C LEU A 385 -7.85 9.55 23.57
N ARG A 386 -6.97 8.68 24.05
CA ARG A 386 -7.34 7.48 24.82
C ARG A 386 -7.14 7.63 26.33
N ASP A 387 -6.31 8.60 26.77
CA ASP A 387 -5.89 8.76 28.17
C ASP A 387 -6.36 10.09 28.80
N PHE A 388 -7.34 10.74 28.18
CA PHE A 388 -7.82 12.06 28.66
C PHE A 388 -8.40 12.04 30.07
N ARG A 389 -8.79 10.86 30.60
CA ARG A 389 -9.28 10.67 31.98
C ARG A 389 -8.16 10.43 32.99
N ASN A 390 -6.92 10.23 32.55
CA ASN A 390 -5.79 10.01 33.43
C ASN A 390 -5.61 11.23 34.38
N PRO A 391 -5.50 11.01 35.72
CA PRO A 391 -5.29 12.10 36.68
C PRO A 391 -4.08 12.99 36.41
N GLU A 392 -3.09 12.50 35.69
CA GLU A 392 -1.95 13.28 35.22
C GLU A 392 -2.36 14.41 34.29
N PHE A 393 -3.35 14.16 33.41
CA PHE A 393 -3.78 15.09 32.35
C PHE A 393 -5.11 15.78 32.67
N CYS A 394 -5.92 15.23 33.59
CA CYS A 394 -7.22 15.77 33.93
C CYS A 394 -7.41 15.83 35.46
N SER A 395 -7.98 16.93 35.95
CA SER A 395 -8.39 17.09 37.35
C SER A 395 -9.73 17.85 37.38
N HIS A 396 -10.70 17.29 38.09
CA HIS A 396 -12.05 17.88 38.21
C HIS A 396 -12.66 18.29 36.86
N GLN A 397 -12.51 17.40 35.84
CA GLN A 397 -12.96 17.62 34.45
C GLN A 397 -12.21 18.73 33.70
N LEU A 398 -11.18 19.32 34.26
CA LEU A 398 -10.33 20.30 33.62
C LEU A 398 -9.02 19.69 33.14
N LEU A 399 -8.66 19.95 31.88
CA LEU A 399 -7.42 19.48 31.29
C LEU A 399 -6.22 20.32 31.77
N LYS A 400 -5.18 19.64 32.22
CA LYS A 400 -3.90 20.24 32.65
C LYS A 400 -3.03 20.49 31.43
N GLN A 401 -3.22 21.60 30.74
CA GLN A 401 -2.58 21.90 29.46
C GLN A 401 -1.05 21.81 29.49
N ALA A 402 -0.40 22.29 30.56
CA ALA A 402 1.05 22.23 30.69
C ALA A 402 1.54 20.77 30.63
N ASN A 403 0.97 19.90 31.46
CA ASN A 403 1.32 18.48 31.49
C ASN A 403 1.12 17.79 30.14
N ILE A 404 0.03 18.13 29.44
CA ILE A 404 -0.30 17.57 28.12
C ILE A 404 0.76 17.96 27.08
N PHE A 405 1.18 19.21 27.03
CA PHE A 405 2.17 19.65 26.06
C PHE A 405 3.57 19.16 26.41
N ASP A 406 3.93 19.08 27.71
CA ASP A 406 5.20 18.51 28.16
C ASP A 406 5.28 17.00 27.83
N TYR A 407 4.20 16.26 28.08
CA TYR A 407 4.08 14.85 27.68
C TYR A 407 4.21 14.70 26.16
N GLY A 408 3.47 15.53 25.41
CA GLY A 408 3.52 15.55 23.96
C GLY A 408 4.92 15.79 23.42
N GLN A 409 5.66 16.72 24.01
CA GLN A 409 7.04 17.03 23.59
C GLN A 409 7.97 15.86 23.87
N LYS A 410 7.89 15.23 25.05
CA LYS A 410 8.67 14.03 25.40
C LYS A 410 8.38 12.87 24.43
N LYS A 411 7.10 12.64 24.08
CA LYS A 411 6.74 11.58 23.14
C LYS A 411 7.20 11.88 21.71
N MET A 412 7.22 13.13 21.29
CA MET A 412 7.80 13.50 19.99
C MET A 412 9.29 13.15 19.93
N GLU A 413 10.05 13.39 20.99
CA GLU A 413 11.48 13.07 21.07
C GLU A 413 11.70 11.55 21.11
N GLU A 414 10.94 10.82 21.94
CA GLU A 414 11.04 9.36 22.09
C GLU A 414 10.76 8.61 20.77
N PHE A 415 9.80 9.10 19.97
CA PHE A 415 9.37 8.46 18.73
C PHE A 415 9.93 9.14 17.46
N ASP A 416 10.91 10.02 17.59
CA ASP A 416 11.49 10.80 16.47
C ASP A 416 10.41 11.41 15.56
N ILE A 417 9.43 12.11 16.16
CA ILE A 417 8.36 12.78 15.41
C ILE A 417 8.82 14.19 15.05
N ARG A 418 8.98 14.44 13.75
CA ARG A 418 9.51 15.71 13.24
C ARG A 418 8.39 16.71 13.03
N ALA A 419 8.28 17.68 13.94
CA ALA A 419 7.39 18.82 13.85
C ALA A 419 7.98 20.01 14.64
N PRO A 420 7.53 21.26 14.37
CA PRO A 420 8.03 22.45 15.09
C PRO A 420 7.77 22.38 16.60
N SER A 421 6.67 21.81 17.05
CA SER A 421 6.34 21.62 18.47
C SER A 421 5.15 20.68 18.65
N ALA A 422 4.92 20.20 19.88
CA ALA A 422 3.73 19.42 20.25
C ALA A 422 2.39 20.17 20.05
N LYS A 423 2.44 21.49 19.85
CA LYS A 423 1.27 22.34 19.55
C LYS A 423 0.89 22.32 18.07
N SER A 424 1.77 21.83 17.19
CA SER A 424 1.50 21.74 15.75
C SER A 424 0.30 20.84 15.47
N GLN A 425 -0.53 21.20 14.47
CA GLN A 425 -1.65 20.37 14.04
C GLN A 425 -1.13 19.08 13.38
N VAL A 426 -1.67 17.93 13.81
CA VAL A 426 -1.25 16.63 13.29
C VAL A 426 -1.55 16.45 11.80
N GLY A 427 -2.61 17.08 11.30
CA GLY A 427 -2.99 17.02 9.88
C GLY A 427 -1.96 17.62 8.92
N LEU A 428 -1.02 18.42 9.41
CA LEU A 428 0.07 19.03 8.63
C LEU A 428 1.31 18.15 8.54
N LEU A 429 1.34 17.04 9.27
CA LEU A 429 2.49 16.12 9.28
C LEU A 429 2.56 15.29 7.99
N SER A 430 3.78 14.85 7.65
CA SER A 430 3.97 13.79 6.66
C SER A 430 3.31 12.48 7.12
N GLY A 431 3.00 11.58 6.17
CA GLY A 431 2.41 10.28 6.47
C GLY A 431 3.21 9.49 7.51
N GLY A 432 4.53 9.49 7.42
CA GLY A 432 5.41 8.81 8.37
C GLY A 432 5.35 9.40 9.79
N ASN A 433 5.42 10.73 9.91
CA ASN A 433 5.30 11.36 11.23
C ASN A 433 3.89 11.17 11.84
N MET A 434 2.83 11.22 11.02
CA MET A 434 1.47 10.94 11.48
C MET A 434 1.34 9.50 12.00
N GLN A 435 1.94 8.54 11.31
CA GLN A 435 1.95 7.14 11.74
C GLN A 435 2.71 6.95 13.05
N LYS A 436 3.85 7.64 13.21
CA LYS A 436 4.60 7.65 14.48
C LYS A 436 3.75 8.20 15.64
N VAL A 437 2.91 9.24 15.41
CA VAL A 437 1.98 9.74 16.42
C VAL A 437 0.96 8.67 16.81
N ILE A 438 0.36 7.97 15.85
CA ILE A 438 -0.60 6.90 16.11
C ILE A 438 0.07 5.77 16.90
N LEU A 439 1.22 5.27 16.42
CA LEU A 439 1.96 4.22 17.08
C LEU A 439 2.32 4.60 18.52
N ALA A 440 2.92 5.79 18.72
CA ALA A 440 3.32 6.28 20.03
C ALA A 440 2.13 6.33 21.00
N ARG A 441 0.96 6.81 20.55
CA ARG A 441 -0.26 6.83 21.34
C ARG A 441 -0.69 5.44 21.79
N GLU A 442 -0.65 4.47 20.87
CA GLU A 442 -1.12 3.12 21.16
C GLU A 442 -0.14 2.39 22.10
N ILE A 443 1.17 2.31 21.76
CA ILE A 443 2.15 1.49 22.50
C ILE A 443 2.70 2.14 23.77
N SER A 444 2.42 3.42 24.02
CA SER A 444 2.80 4.06 25.30
C SER A 444 1.90 3.68 26.48
N ARG A 445 0.89 2.88 26.25
CA ARG A 445 -0.06 2.36 27.23
C ARG A 445 0.22 0.89 27.49
N PRO A 446 -0.18 0.35 28.68
CA PRO A 446 -0.22 -1.10 28.86
C PRO A 446 -1.16 -1.72 27.82
N LEU A 447 -0.63 -2.60 26.98
CA LEU A 447 -1.39 -3.33 25.97
C LEU A 447 -1.22 -4.82 26.15
N SER A 448 -2.32 -5.57 25.93
CA SER A 448 -2.32 -7.02 25.75
C SER A 448 -2.34 -7.41 24.27
N LEU A 449 -3.03 -6.61 23.42
CA LEU A 449 -3.15 -6.86 21.99
C LEU A 449 -2.99 -5.56 21.19
N LEU A 450 -2.22 -5.60 20.12
CA LEU A 450 -2.16 -4.55 19.10
C LEU A 450 -2.74 -5.05 17.78
N LEU A 451 -3.78 -4.39 17.31
CA LEU A 451 -4.32 -4.56 15.96
C LEU A 451 -3.62 -3.57 15.04
N ALA A 452 -2.76 -4.04 14.16
CA ALA A 452 -1.98 -3.21 13.23
C ALA A 452 -2.45 -3.48 11.80
N SER A 453 -3.37 -2.63 11.30
CA SER A 453 -3.88 -2.74 9.93
C SER A 453 -3.06 -1.86 9.00
N GLN A 454 -2.32 -2.49 8.06
CA GLN A 454 -1.47 -1.81 7.07
C GLN A 454 -0.53 -0.75 7.71
N PRO A 455 0.20 -1.08 8.80
CA PRO A 455 0.87 -0.07 9.63
C PRO A 455 1.95 0.71 8.90
N THR A 456 2.51 0.16 7.84
CA THR A 456 3.63 0.71 7.06
C THR A 456 3.20 1.22 5.68
N ARG A 457 1.94 0.98 5.27
CA ARG A 457 1.46 1.32 3.92
C ARG A 457 1.68 2.80 3.59
N GLY A 458 2.35 3.05 2.44
CA GLY A 458 2.57 4.41 1.95
C GLY A 458 3.54 5.24 2.81
N LEU A 459 4.41 4.59 3.58
CA LEU A 459 5.51 5.22 4.29
C LEU A 459 6.80 5.16 3.48
N ASP A 460 7.75 6.05 3.81
CA ASP A 460 9.13 5.93 3.35
C ASP A 460 9.86 4.80 4.07
N ILE A 461 11.03 4.38 3.57
CA ILE A 461 11.80 3.26 4.09
C ILE A 461 12.18 3.47 5.57
N HIS A 462 12.54 4.70 5.95
CA HIS A 462 12.92 5.02 7.33
C HIS A 462 11.74 4.91 8.28
N ALA A 463 10.59 5.49 7.92
CA ALA A 463 9.38 5.37 8.73
C ALA A 463 8.90 3.91 8.82
N THR A 464 8.95 3.17 7.71
CA THR A 464 8.63 1.73 7.68
C THR A 464 9.51 0.93 8.63
N SER A 465 10.84 1.11 8.54
CA SER A 465 11.80 0.42 9.41
C SER A 465 11.57 0.76 10.88
N PHE A 466 11.35 2.05 11.19
CA PHE A 466 11.08 2.51 12.55
C PHE A 466 9.80 1.88 13.12
N ILE A 467 8.67 1.95 12.40
CA ILE A 467 7.38 1.39 12.85
C ILE A 467 7.50 -0.10 13.12
N ARG A 468 8.12 -0.82 12.19
CA ARG A 468 8.35 -2.26 12.33
C ARG A 468 9.20 -2.59 13.56
N GLU A 469 10.33 -1.90 13.75
CA GLU A 469 11.20 -2.11 14.90
C GLU A 469 10.46 -1.88 16.22
N GLN A 470 9.66 -0.81 16.34
CA GLN A 470 8.90 -0.54 17.55
C GLN A 470 7.84 -1.61 17.85
N ILE A 471 7.12 -2.10 16.84
CA ILE A 471 6.12 -3.15 17.02
C ILE A 471 6.81 -4.48 17.37
N CYS A 472 7.91 -4.84 16.71
CA CYS A 472 8.68 -6.04 17.04
C CYS A 472 9.25 -5.99 18.46
N ARG A 473 9.79 -4.84 18.91
CA ARG A 473 10.22 -4.65 20.30
C ARG A 473 9.07 -4.81 21.29
N ALA A 474 7.89 -4.29 20.97
CA ALA A 474 6.73 -4.44 21.83
C ALA A 474 6.29 -5.92 21.91
N ARG A 475 6.31 -6.68 20.79
CA ARG A 475 6.11 -8.12 20.75
C ARG A 475 7.13 -8.85 21.64
N ASP A 476 8.42 -8.50 21.53
CA ASP A 476 9.49 -9.13 22.32
C ASP A 476 9.31 -8.90 23.83
N ASN A 477 8.63 -7.80 24.21
CA ASN A 477 8.21 -7.50 25.59
C ASN A 477 6.89 -8.16 25.99
N GLY A 478 6.34 -9.07 25.17
CA GLY A 478 5.16 -9.85 25.51
C GLY A 478 3.85 -9.39 24.90
N LEU A 479 3.83 -8.32 24.08
CA LEU A 479 2.63 -7.85 23.39
C LEU A 479 2.19 -8.87 22.31
N ALA A 480 0.92 -9.25 22.30
CA ALA A 480 0.31 -9.97 21.18
C ALA A 480 0.01 -8.98 20.04
N VAL A 481 0.29 -9.35 18.80
CA VAL A 481 0.07 -8.47 17.63
C VAL A 481 -0.67 -9.22 16.53
N LEU A 482 -1.75 -8.61 16.03
CA LEU A 482 -2.34 -8.98 14.74
C LEU A 482 -1.85 -7.96 13.70
N TRP A 483 -0.97 -8.40 12.79
CA TRP A 483 -0.41 -7.56 11.73
C TRP A 483 -1.06 -7.88 10.40
N ILE A 484 -1.92 -7.00 9.91
CA ILE A 484 -2.61 -7.16 8.62
C ILE A 484 -1.84 -6.39 7.57
N SER A 485 -1.41 -7.06 6.50
CA SER A 485 -0.71 -6.43 5.38
C SER A 485 -1.02 -7.14 4.06
N GLU A 486 -1.04 -6.36 2.97
CA GLU A 486 -1.05 -6.87 1.60
C GLU A 486 0.37 -7.14 1.09
N ASP A 487 1.39 -6.59 1.76
CA ASP A 487 2.80 -6.80 1.46
C ASP A 487 3.29 -8.10 2.09
N LEU A 488 3.43 -9.13 1.25
CA LEU A 488 3.82 -10.48 1.70
C LEU A 488 5.29 -10.51 2.14
N ASP A 489 6.17 -9.73 1.51
CA ASP A 489 7.58 -9.64 1.92
C ASP A 489 7.66 -9.05 3.34
N GLU A 490 6.81 -8.06 3.66
CA GLU A 490 6.72 -7.51 5.02
C GLU A 490 6.25 -8.56 6.03
N LEU A 491 5.18 -9.30 5.71
CA LEU A 491 4.65 -10.33 6.62
C LEU A 491 5.66 -11.43 6.89
N LEU A 492 6.35 -11.91 5.85
CA LEU A 492 7.40 -12.93 5.98
C LEU A 492 8.57 -12.48 6.87
N MET A 493 8.83 -11.16 6.94
CA MET A 493 9.90 -10.61 7.80
C MET A 493 9.52 -10.51 9.26
N VAL A 494 8.24 -10.25 9.58
CA VAL A 494 7.84 -9.87 10.95
C VAL A 494 7.00 -10.92 11.66
N ALA A 495 6.23 -11.74 10.93
CA ALA A 495 5.25 -12.64 11.50
C ALA A 495 5.89 -13.95 11.98
N ASP A 496 5.42 -14.44 13.12
CA ASP A 496 5.76 -15.76 13.65
C ASP A 496 4.89 -16.84 12.97
N ARG A 497 3.63 -16.52 12.67
CA ARG A 497 2.69 -17.32 11.86
C ARG A 497 1.92 -16.39 10.93
N ILE A 498 1.47 -16.91 9.79
CA ILE A 498 0.70 -16.15 8.80
C ILE A 498 -0.63 -16.84 8.53
N ALA A 499 -1.72 -16.17 8.89
CA ALA A 499 -3.08 -16.55 8.50
C ALA A 499 -3.42 -15.93 7.15
N VAL A 500 -4.03 -16.69 6.25
CA VAL A 500 -4.48 -16.18 4.95
C VAL A 500 -6.00 -16.09 4.94
N ILE A 501 -6.52 -14.89 4.64
CA ILE A 501 -7.96 -14.65 4.56
C ILE A 501 -8.40 -14.51 3.09
N PHE A 502 -9.44 -15.26 2.72
CA PHE A 502 -10.09 -15.18 1.42
C PHE A 502 -11.61 -15.32 1.57
N ASP A 503 -12.38 -14.48 0.91
CA ASP A 503 -13.85 -14.44 0.94
C ASP A 503 -14.45 -14.57 2.36
N GLY A 504 -13.86 -13.87 3.33
CA GLY A 504 -14.33 -13.85 4.72
C GLY A 504 -14.02 -15.11 5.53
N ARG A 505 -13.12 -15.97 5.08
CA ARG A 505 -12.70 -17.22 5.74
C ARG A 505 -11.18 -17.26 5.90
N ILE A 506 -10.68 -17.91 6.94
CA ILE A 506 -9.28 -18.29 7.03
C ILE A 506 -9.09 -19.56 6.21
N VAL A 507 -8.31 -19.45 5.13
CA VAL A 507 -8.03 -20.59 4.23
C VAL A 507 -6.81 -21.40 4.65
N GLY A 508 -6.03 -20.89 5.60
CA GLY A 508 -4.94 -21.61 6.25
C GLY A 508 -4.13 -20.69 7.16
N ILE A 509 -3.38 -21.32 8.07
CA ILE A 509 -2.41 -20.65 8.95
C ILE A 509 -1.09 -21.39 8.80
N LEU A 510 -0.07 -20.67 8.33
CA LEU A 510 1.27 -21.19 8.03
C LEU A 510 2.25 -20.76 9.14
N SER A 511 3.18 -21.62 9.51
CA SER A 511 4.37 -21.21 10.26
C SER A 511 5.30 -20.38 9.36
N GLN A 512 6.24 -19.64 9.95
CA GLN A 512 7.23 -18.87 9.19
C GLN A 512 8.07 -19.76 8.25
N GLU A 513 8.34 -21.00 8.63
CA GLU A 513 9.11 -21.98 7.84
C GLU A 513 8.35 -22.51 6.61
N GLU A 514 7.02 -22.66 6.74
CA GLU A 514 6.15 -23.14 5.66
C GLU A 514 5.75 -22.04 4.68
N ALA A 515 5.82 -20.78 5.13
CA ALA A 515 5.30 -19.63 4.40
C ALA A 515 6.23 -19.24 3.23
N SER A 516 5.67 -19.09 2.05
CA SER A 516 6.35 -18.51 0.88
C SER A 516 5.41 -17.57 0.13
N VAL A 517 5.97 -16.57 -0.57
CA VAL A 517 5.19 -15.61 -1.36
C VAL A 517 4.28 -16.33 -2.35
N SER A 518 4.78 -17.40 -2.99
CA SER A 518 4.02 -18.17 -3.97
C SER A 518 2.83 -18.91 -3.33
N LEU A 519 3.06 -19.59 -2.21
CA LEU A 519 2.00 -20.35 -1.51
C LEU A 519 0.94 -19.42 -0.94
N ILE A 520 1.35 -18.37 -0.23
CA ILE A 520 0.42 -17.38 0.32
C ILE A 520 -0.37 -16.73 -0.82
N GLY A 521 0.30 -16.34 -1.92
CA GLY A 521 -0.35 -15.75 -3.09
C GLY A 521 -1.42 -16.66 -3.71
N GLN A 522 -1.15 -17.98 -3.82
CA GLN A 522 -2.15 -18.96 -4.28
C GLN A 522 -3.35 -19.02 -3.33
N MET A 523 -3.11 -19.12 -2.02
CA MET A 523 -4.17 -19.14 -1.02
C MET A 523 -5.01 -17.85 -1.04
N MET A 524 -4.41 -16.69 -1.29
CA MET A 524 -5.11 -15.40 -1.39
C MET A 524 -6.06 -15.30 -2.59
N THR A 525 -5.91 -16.17 -3.60
CA THR A 525 -6.83 -16.23 -4.77
C THR A 525 -7.89 -17.33 -4.62
N GLY A 526 -7.87 -18.08 -3.53
CA GLY A 526 -8.77 -19.23 -3.32
C GLY A 526 -8.38 -20.46 -4.14
N MET A 527 -7.22 -20.46 -4.79
CA MET A 527 -6.66 -21.65 -5.45
C MET A 527 -5.91 -22.45 -4.39
N SER A 528 -6.50 -23.53 -3.90
CA SER A 528 -5.78 -24.54 -3.11
C SER A 528 -5.23 -25.62 -4.04
N SER A 529 -4.10 -26.23 -3.66
CA SER A 529 -3.52 -27.39 -4.36
C SER A 529 -4.47 -28.60 -4.37
N ASP A 530 -5.44 -28.64 -3.47
CA ASP A 530 -6.52 -29.61 -3.38
C ASP A 530 -7.83 -28.84 -3.51
N GLY A 531 -8.56 -29.00 -4.59
CA GLY A 531 -9.73 -28.24 -5.00
C GLY A 531 -10.70 -27.82 -3.87
N PRO A 532 -11.66 -26.92 -4.13
CA PRO A 532 -12.50 -26.27 -3.11
C PRO A 532 -13.34 -27.22 -2.27
N GLU A 533 -13.45 -28.48 -2.61
CA GLU A 533 -14.24 -29.49 -1.90
C GLU A 533 -13.51 -30.11 -0.68
N ASN A 534 -12.17 -30.14 -0.65
CA ASN A 534 -11.41 -30.76 0.46
C ASN A 534 -11.17 -29.85 1.67
N LEU A 535 -11.43 -28.54 1.57
CA LEU A 535 -11.34 -27.61 2.70
C LEU A 535 -12.52 -27.71 3.68
N LEU A 536 -13.61 -28.36 3.29
CA LEU A 536 -14.82 -28.51 4.10
C LEU A 536 -14.77 -29.79 4.99
N GLU A 537 -14.03 -30.81 4.59
CA GLU A 537 -14.01 -32.08 5.36
C GLU A 537 -13.03 -32.11 6.54
N ASN A 538 -12.00 -31.25 6.55
CA ASN A 538 -11.02 -31.26 7.67
C ASN A 538 -11.45 -30.42 8.90
N ASN A 539 -12.54 -29.65 8.83
CA ASN A 539 -13.03 -28.87 9.96
C ASN A 539 -14.20 -29.51 10.73
N GLU A 540 -14.71 -30.67 10.31
CA GLU A 540 -15.73 -31.41 11.06
C GLU A 540 -15.13 -32.40 12.08
N ASN A 541 -13.81 -32.65 12.06
CA ASN A 541 -13.13 -33.63 12.93
C ASN A 541 -12.06 -33.02 13.86
N ALA A 542 -12.07 -31.69 14.11
CA ALA A 542 -11.16 -31.06 15.08
C ALA A 542 -11.95 -30.32 16.20
#